data_a9ecd0d11feb4214a761c41e40dadce6
#
_entry.id   a9ecd0d11feb4214a761c41e40dadce6
#
_cell.length_a   1.000
_cell.length_b   1.000
_cell.length_c   1.000
_cell.angle_alpha   90.00
_cell.angle_beta   90.00
_cell.angle_gamma   90.00
#
_symmetry.space_group_name_H-M   'P 1'
#
loop_
_entity.id
_entity.type
_entity.pdbx_description
1 polymer ?
#
loop_
_entity_poly.entity_id
_entity_poly.type
_entity_poly.pdbx_seq_one_letter_code
_entity_poly.pdbx_strand_id
1 'polypeptide(L)'
;MQEPKISTESVVGTGGTYRKWVESEDIPLVESFFVEDIAKVPLEPWKRTGGLGVRLCLEGTGETNDAYICEIPPGKSLAPEKHMYEELIYVISGRGAATIWNDGEPKRTFEWQEGSLFSPPLNSWHEIFNGNGSEPARFLAVTSAPCMINLIHNTDFIFNCPYVFSDRYHSQEDYFGNPGTWYSGRTWNTNFVADVKNLKLLEWKERGGGGSQVRLELSENTLCGHISQFAVGSYKKAHFHGPGAHVIILAGDGYSLLWPRGQEIKRFDWHPGSLIVPPGGWFHQHFNSGAVPVRYLALRWGSQKYHEMWGEGRGKADVDVKLGGNQIEYEDEDPVVRTMFEQACAKARVDNLMARYYLK
;
A
#
# COMPACT_ATOMS: atom_id res chain seq x y z
N MET A 1 -17.65 -41.51 -30.49
CA MET A 1 -17.36 -40.29 -29.72
C MET A 1 -18.50 -39.33 -30.03
N GLN A 2 -19.23 -38.84 -29.01
CA GLN A 2 -20.20 -37.78 -29.21
C GLN A 2 -19.44 -36.46 -29.50
N GLU A 3 -19.91 -35.73 -30.52
CA GLU A 3 -19.37 -34.40 -30.80
C GLU A 3 -19.60 -33.48 -29.59
N PRO A 4 -18.62 -32.61 -29.23
CA PRO A 4 -18.79 -31.70 -28.13
C PRO A 4 -19.96 -30.72 -28.42
N LYS A 5 -20.83 -30.55 -27.45
CA LYS A 5 -21.88 -29.52 -27.52
C LYS A 5 -21.24 -28.15 -27.40
N ILE A 6 -21.30 -27.35 -28.44
CA ILE A 6 -20.85 -25.96 -28.42
C ILE A 6 -21.99 -25.12 -27.82
N SER A 7 -21.74 -24.47 -26.67
CA SER A 7 -22.69 -23.50 -26.11
C SER A 7 -22.68 -22.23 -26.97
N THR A 8 -23.85 -21.67 -27.19
CA THR A 8 -24.04 -20.35 -27.83
C THR A 8 -23.89 -19.20 -26.84
N GLU A 9 -23.72 -19.50 -25.54
CA GLU A 9 -23.48 -18.50 -24.52
C GLU A 9 -22.02 -18.06 -24.55
N SER A 10 -21.79 -16.75 -24.42
CA SER A 10 -20.44 -16.21 -24.26
C SER A 10 -19.83 -16.69 -22.95
N VAL A 11 -18.65 -17.29 -22.99
CA VAL A 11 -17.85 -17.64 -21.79
C VAL A 11 -17.22 -16.40 -21.16
N VAL A 12 -17.18 -15.28 -21.89
CA VAL A 12 -16.64 -14.01 -21.38
C VAL A 12 -17.65 -13.42 -20.42
N GLY A 13 -17.44 -13.68 -19.10
CA GLY A 13 -18.23 -13.09 -18.04
C GLY A 13 -17.96 -11.59 -17.91
N THR A 14 -18.95 -10.84 -17.49
CA THR A 14 -18.82 -9.42 -17.14
C THR A 14 -18.32 -9.30 -15.71
N GLY A 15 -16.99 -9.26 -15.52
CA GLY A 15 -16.33 -9.13 -14.22
C GLY A 15 -15.96 -10.46 -13.52
N GLY A 16 -14.82 -10.47 -12.86
CA GLY A 16 -14.31 -11.60 -12.06
C GLY A 16 -15.11 -11.85 -10.78
N THR A 17 -14.80 -12.93 -10.08
CA THR A 17 -15.44 -13.29 -8.79
C THR A 17 -15.20 -12.21 -7.74
N TYR A 18 -14.02 -11.60 -7.74
CA TYR A 18 -13.69 -10.49 -6.85
C TYR A 18 -14.62 -9.28 -7.05
N ARG A 19 -14.88 -8.87 -8.31
CA ARG A 19 -15.76 -7.74 -8.59
C ARG A 19 -17.19 -7.99 -8.07
N LYS A 20 -17.73 -9.17 -8.28
CA LYS A 20 -19.05 -9.57 -7.77
C LYS A 20 -19.10 -9.56 -6.24
N TRP A 21 -18.00 -9.98 -5.59
CA TRP A 21 -17.91 -9.91 -4.15
C TRP A 21 -17.86 -8.45 -3.65
N VAL A 22 -17.06 -7.57 -4.27
CA VAL A 22 -17.03 -6.14 -3.94
C VAL A 22 -18.42 -5.51 -4.06
N GLU A 23 -19.15 -5.79 -5.14
CA GLU A 23 -20.51 -5.31 -5.35
C GLU A 23 -21.49 -5.81 -4.27
N SER A 24 -21.28 -7.03 -3.75
CA SER A 24 -22.12 -7.61 -2.68
C SER A 24 -21.88 -7.02 -1.30
N GLU A 25 -20.77 -6.30 -1.10
CA GLU A 25 -20.46 -5.61 0.16
C GLU A 25 -21.32 -4.37 0.40
N ASP A 26 -22.01 -3.87 -0.65
CA ASP A 26 -22.98 -2.77 -0.59
C ASP A 26 -22.47 -1.50 0.08
N ILE A 27 -21.20 -1.15 -0.20
CA ILE A 27 -20.55 0.08 0.24
C ILE A 27 -20.00 0.85 -0.96
N PRO A 28 -19.74 2.17 -0.83
CA PRO A 28 -19.19 2.97 -1.91
C PRO A 28 -17.89 2.39 -2.48
N LEU A 29 -17.68 2.60 -3.77
CA LEU A 29 -16.50 2.18 -4.52
C LEU A 29 -15.85 3.38 -5.18
N VAL A 30 -14.56 3.55 -4.95
CA VAL A 30 -13.72 4.54 -5.64
C VAL A 30 -12.84 3.84 -6.66
N GLU A 31 -12.97 4.24 -7.93
CA GLU A 31 -12.17 3.78 -9.06
C GLU A 31 -11.42 4.98 -9.65
N SER A 32 -10.12 5.04 -9.43
CA SER A 32 -9.27 6.17 -9.83
C SER A 32 -7.80 5.76 -9.70
N PHE A 33 -6.88 6.60 -10.18
CA PHE A 33 -5.43 6.51 -9.87
C PHE A 33 -5.05 7.22 -8.58
N PHE A 34 -5.95 8.08 -8.06
CA PHE A 34 -5.64 9.05 -7.03
C PHE A 34 -6.84 9.30 -6.12
N VAL A 35 -6.58 9.41 -4.83
CA VAL A 35 -7.53 9.89 -3.81
C VAL A 35 -6.91 11.10 -3.14
N GLU A 36 -7.62 12.22 -3.13
CA GLU A 36 -7.11 13.50 -2.64
C GLU A 36 -6.76 13.45 -1.15
N ASP A 37 -7.66 12.89 -0.31
CA ASP A 37 -7.45 12.79 1.13
C ASP A 37 -8.20 11.58 1.70
N ILE A 38 -7.44 10.54 2.10
CA ILE A 38 -8.01 9.30 2.69
C ILE A 38 -8.76 9.55 4.01
N ALA A 39 -8.45 10.64 4.71
CA ALA A 39 -9.17 10.99 5.93
C ALA A 39 -10.55 11.59 5.68
N LYS A 40 -10.83 12.07 4.46
CA LYS A 40 -12.06 12.77 4.08
C LYS A 40 -12.96 11.98 3.13
N VAL A 41 -12.54 10.82 2.65
CA VAL A 41 -13.38 10.00 1.75
C VAL A 41 -14.70 9.68 2.45
N PRO A 42 -15.85 9.90 1.79
CA PRO A 42 -17.15 9.52 2.35
C PRO A 42 -17.23 7.99 2.59
N LEU A 43 -17.83 7.63 3.71
CA LEU A 43 -18.02 6.24 4.15
C LEU A 43 -19.50 5.99 4.38
N GLU A 44 -19.94 4.75 4.13
CA GLU A 44 -21.30 4.28 4.38
C GLU A 44 -21.29 3.08 5.34
N PRO A 45 -22.42 2.79 6.01
CA PRO A 45 -22.52 1.63 6.90
C PRO A 45 -22.10 0.33 6.22
N TRP A 46 -21.13 -0.36 6.79
CA TRP A 46 -20.62 -1.61 6.26
C TRP A 46 -21.12 -2.80 7.08
N LYS A 47 -22.13 -3.48 6.56
CA LYS A 47 -22.84 -4.56 7.26
C LYS A 47 -21.93 -5.69 7.72
N ARG A 48 -20.95 -6.09 6.92
CA ARG A 48 -20.05 -7.20 7.25
C ARG A 48 -19.18 -6.88 8.47
N THR A 49 -18.63 -5.68 8.55
CA THR A 49 -17.72 -5.29 9.63
C THR A 49 -18.42 -4.67 10.83
N GLY A 50 -19.62 -4.12 10.64
CA GLY A 50 -20.32 -3.34 11.67
C GLY A 50 -19.82 -1.91 11.86
N GLY A 51 -18.86 -1.48 11.05
CA GLY A 51 -18.34 -0.10 10.98
C GLY A 51 -18.91 0.68 9.79
N LEU A 52 -18.18 1.72 9.37
CA LEU A 52 -18.42 2.42 8.10
C LEU A 52 -17.28 2.10 7.14
N GLY A 53 -17.55 2.02 5.83
CA GLY A 53 -16.52 1.65 4.87
C GLY A 53 -16.67 2.25 3.48
N VAL A 54 -15.58 2.18 2.72
CA VAL A 54 -15.47 2.45 1.29
C VAL A 54 -14.41 1.56 0.68
N ARG A 55 -14.67 0.99 -0.49
CA ARG A 55 -13.65 0.25 -1.27
C ARG A 55 -12.87 1.20 -2.16
N LEU A 56 -11.57 0.96 -2.26
CA LEU A 56 -10.65 1.69 -3.14
C LEU A 56 -10.04 0.70 -4.15
N CYS A 57 -10.75 0.44 -5.24
CA CYS A 57 -10.27 -0.39 -6.35
C CYS A 57 -9.52 0.50 -7.34
N LEU A 58 -8.31 0.91 -6.98
CA LEU A 58 -7.56 1.89 -7.76
C LEU A 58 -6.94 1.23 -9.01
N GLU A 59 -7.12 1.87 -10.16
CA GLU A 59 -6.77 1.35 -11.49
C GLU A 59 -5.29 0.94 -11.63
N GLY A 60 -4.40 1.55 -10.85
CA GLY A 60 -2.96 1.28 -10.91
C GLY A 60 -2.53 -0.08 -10.38
N THR A 61 -3.37 -0.79 -9.64
CA THR A 61 -3.00 -2.05 -8.97
C THR A 61 -3.02 -3.28 -9.89
N GLY A 62 -3.68 -3.18 -11.05
CA GLY A 62 -3.83 -4.31 -11.98
C GLY A 62 -4.53 -5.51 -11.34
N GLU A 63 -5.46 -5.28 -10.41
CA GLU A 63 -6.21 -6.31 -9.69
C GLU A 63 -5.35 -7.30 -8.87
N THR A 64 -4.13 -6.92 -8.51
CA THR A 64 -3.28 -7.75 -7.65
C THR A 64 -3.53 -7.49 -6.17
N ASN A 65 -3.80 -6.25 -5.84
CA ASN A 65 -4.12 -5.76 -4.50
C ASN A 65 -5.14 -4.64 -4.61
N ASP A 66 -5.96 -4.51 -3.60
CA ASP A 66 -6.91 -3.41 -3.43
C ASP A 66 -6.69 -2.72 -2.10
N ALA A 67 -7.53 -1.72 -1.81
CA ALA A 67 -7.60 -1.15 -0.49
C ALA A 67 -9.05 -0.87 -0.07
N TYR A 68 -9.23 -0.64 1.21
CA TYR A 68 -10.46 -0.08 1.75
C TYR A 68 -10.15 0.86 2.91
N ILE A 69 -11.05 1.78 3.18
CA ILE A 69 -11.04 2.57 4.40
C ILE A 69 -12.18 2.09 5.28
N CYS A 70 -11.89 1.88 6.55
CA CYS A 70 -12.89 1.54 7.56
C CYS A 70 -12.83 2.53 8.72
N GLU A 71 -13.99 2.88 9.24
CA GLU A 71 -14.14 3.72 10.43
C GLU A 71 -14.90 2.97 11.50
N ILE A 72 -14.33 2.99 12.72
CA ILE A 72 -14.88 2.36 13.90
C ILE A 72 -15.52 3.44 14.75
N PRO A 73 -16.83 3.42 15.00
CA PRO A 73 -17.50 4.40 15.85
C PRO A 73 -16.91 4.47 17.27
N PRO A 74 -17.11 5.58 17.99
CA PRO A 74 -16.57 5.77 19.34
C PRO A 74 -16.93 4.62 20.29
N GLY A 75 -15.93 4.03 20.95
CA GLY A 75 -16.09 2.97 21.93
C GLY A 75 -16.66 1.65 21.38
N LYS A 76 -16.62 1.42 20.06
CA LYS A 76 -17.10 0.20 19.41
C LYS A 76 -15.95 -0.67 18.92
N SER A 77 -16.28 -1.91 18.56
CA SER A 77 -15.42 -2.81 17.81
C SER A 77 -16.04 -3.16 16.46
N LEU A 78 -15.22 -3.61 15.55
CA LEU A 78 -15.67 -4.29 14.35
C LEU A 78 -16.06 -5.73 14.68
N ALA A 79 -16.89 -6.34 13.84
CA ALA A 79 -17.20 -7.76 13.95
C ALA A 79 -15.90 -8.58 13.77
N PRO A 80 -15.67 -9.62 14.58
CA PRO A 80 -14.53 -10.49 14.38
C PRO A 80 -14.55 -11.16 13.00
N GLU A 81 -13.42 -11.16 12.32
CA GLU A 81 -13.30 -11.82 11.01
C GLU A 81 -11.97 -12.56 10.87
N LYS A 82 -11.91 -13.46 9.92
CA LYS A 82 -10.69 -14.09 9.38
C LYS A 82 -10.85 -14.30 7.89
N HIS A 83 -9.76 -14.34 7.17
CA HIS A 83 -9.80 -14.52 5.72
C HIS A 83 -8.49 -15.07 5.15
N MET A 84 -8.62 -15.74 4.01
CA MET A 84 -7.52 -16.35 3.26
C MET A 84 -6.78 -15.36 2.34
N TYR A 85 -6.87 -14.07 2.59
CA TYR A 85 -6.04 -13.06 1.92
C TYR A 85 -5.22 -12.27 2.96
N GLU A 86 -4.10 -11.74 2.52
CA GLU A 86 -3.21 -10.93 3.35
C GLU A 86 -3.73 -9.51 3.45
N GLU A 87 -3.46 -8.84 4.57
CA GLU A 87 -3.93 -7.51 4.87
C GLU A 87 -2.87 -6.70 5.63
N LEU A 88 -2.64 -5.45 5.20
CA LEU A 88 -1.79 -4.47 5.87
C LEU A 88 -2.65 -3.29 6.31
N ILE A 89 -2.72 -3.02 7.61
CA ILE A 89 -3.57 -1.99 8.20
C ILE A 89 -2.72 -0.79 8.64
N TYR A 90 -2.98 0.36 8.02
CA TYR A 90 -2.40 1.66 8.38
C TYR A 90 -3.46 2.52 9.11
N VAL A 91 -3.18 2.94 10.34
CA VAL A 91 -4.09 3.77 11.14
C VAL A 91 -3.98 5.23 10.72
N ILE A 92 -5.06 5.76 10.14
CA ILE A 92 -5.18 7.15 9.68
C ILE A 92 -5.39 8.08 10.87
N SER A 93 -6.31 7.71 11.79
CA SER A 93 -6.64 8.50 12.98
C SER A 93 -7.21 7.64 14.11
N GLY A 94 -7.11 8.14 15.33
CA GLY A 94 -7.62 7.46 16.50
C GLY A 94 -6.60 6.56 17.18
N ARG A 95 -7.09 5.79 18.17
CA ARG A 95 -6.32 4.81 18.95
C ARG A 95 -7.23 3.70 19.44
N GLY A 96 -6.65 2.53 19.66
CA GLY A 96 -7.43 1.39 20.11
C GLY A 96 -6.58 0.17 20.35
N ALA A 97 -7.22 -0.99 20.24
CA ALA A 97 -6.56 -2.28 20.36
C ALA A 97 -7.01 -3.23 19.25
N ALA A 98 -6.20 -4.23 18.95
CA ALA A 98 -6.59 -5.36 18.13
C ALA A 98 -6.32 -6.64 18.88
N THR A 99 -7.27 -7.58 18.80
CA THR A 99 -7.15 -8.92 19.40
C THR A 99 -7.07 -9.95 18.30
N ILE A 100 -6.04 -10.80 18.34
CA ILE A 100 -5.76 -11.82 17.34
C ILE A 100 -5.78 -13.20 18.02
N TRP A 101 -6.34 -14.22 17.33
CA TRP A 101 -6.33 -15.58 17.83
C TRP A 101 -6.56 -16.63 16.72
N ASN A 102 -6.13 -17.83 16.96
CA ASN A 102 -6.54 -19.03 16.25
C ASN A 102 -7.55 -19.83 17.07
N ASP A 103 -8.37 -20.63 16.42
CA ASP A 103 -9.35 -21.47 17.12
C ASP A 103 -8.63 -22.41 18.11
N GLY A 104 -9.05 -22.38 19.38
CA GLY A 104 -8.44 -23.20 20.46
C GLY A 104 -7.16 -22.63 21.07
N GLU A 105 -6.67 -21.50 20.62
CA GLU A 105 -5.46 -20.85 21.14
C GLU A 105 -5.77 -19.60 22.00
N PRO A 106 -4.83 -19.16 22.86
CA PRO A 106 -4.98 -17.93 23.61
C PRO A 106 -5.12 -16.70 22.72
N LYS A 107 -6.04 -15.80 23.09
CA LYS A 107 -6.16 -14.49 22.44
C LYS A 107 -4.99 -13.59 22.83
N ARG A 108 -4.43 -12.86 21.86
CA ARG A 108 -3.38 -11.85 22.05
C ARG A 108 -3.89 -10.49 21.65
N THR A 109 -3.73 -9.51 22.53
CA THR A 109 -4.17 -8.13 22.31
C THR A 109 -2.97 -7.19 22.32
N PHE A 110 -2.94 -6.26 21.39
CA PHE A 110 -1.97 -5.18 21.34
C PHE A 110 -2.69 -3.85 21.06
N GLU A 111 -2.07 -2.75 21.48
CA GLU A 111 -2.58 -1.40 21.26
C GLU A 111 -2.02 -0.78 19.98
N TRP A 112 -2.82 0.05 19.33
CA TRP A 112 -2.45 0.82 18.16
C TRP A 112 -2.92 2.27 18.28
N GLN A 113 -2.30 3.15 17.53
CA GLN A 113 -2.60 4.57 17.46
C GLN A 113 -2.44 5.12 16.04
N GLU A 114 -2.78 6.39 15.84
CA GLU A 114 -2.49 7.08 14.59
C GLU A 114 -1.03 6.89 14.16
N GLY A 115 -0.82 6.53 12.89
CA GLY A 115 0.50 6.22 12.36
C GLY A 115 0.96 4.78 12.55
N SER A 116 0.25 3.94 13.31
CA SER A 116 0.57 2.52 13.43
C SER A 116 0.34 1.77 12.12
N LEU A 117 1.19 0.77 11.86
CA LEU A 117 1.05 -0.17 10.75
C LEU A 117 1.24 -1.59 11.27
N PHE A 118 0.31 -2.46 10.96
CA PHE A 118 0.35 -3.88 11.36
C PHE A 118 -0.38 -4.77 10.35
N SER A 119 -0.26 -6.07 10.54
CA SER A 119 -0.94 -7.07 9.71
C SER A 119 -1.48 -8.18 10.58
N PRO A 120 -2.78 -8.49 10.52
CA PRO A 120 -3.29 -9.75 11.04
C PRO A 120 -2.60 -10.92 10.33
N PRO A 121 -2.15 -11.97 11.06
CA PRO A 121 -1.61 -13.15 10.42
C PRO A 121 -2.65 -13.83 9.52
N LEU A 122 -2.21 -14.38 8.40
CA LEU A 122 -3.10 -15.00 7.42
C LEU A 122 -4.07 -16.02 8.07
N ASN A 123 -5.36 -15.84 7.81
CA ASN A 123 -6.46 -16.69 8.29
C ASN A 123 -6.58 -16.81 9.82
N SER A 124 -5.96 -15.90 10.58
CA SER A 124 -6.20 -15.78 12.02
C SER A 124 -7.40 -14.87 12.29
N TRP A 125 -8.23 -15.22 13.26
CA TRP A 125 -9.29 -14.35 13.73
C TRP A 125 -8.69 -13.05 14.25
N HIS A 126 -9.32 -11.95 13.91
CA HIS A 126 -8.98 -10.64 14.42
C HIS A 126 -10.22 -9.79 14.69
N GLU A 127 -10.13 -8.97 15.73
CA GLU A 127 -11.15 -8.01 16.13
C GLU A 127 -10.45 -6.67 16.46
N ILE A 128 -10.95 -5.57 15.91
CA ILE A 128 -10.34 -4.25 16.04
C ILE A 128 -11.27 -3.34 16.84
N PHE A 129 -10.74 -2.71 17.90
CA PHE A 129 -11.46 -1.92 18.86
C PHE A 129 -11.05 -0.46 18.82
N ASN A 130 -12.00 0.46 18.77
CA ASN A 130 -11.74 1.87 19.02
C ASN A 130 -11.72 2.13 20.54
N GLY A 131 -10.54 2.43 21.08
CA GLY A 131 -10.34 2.75 22.50
C GLY A 131 -10.76 4.17 22.91
N ASN A 132 -11.23 4.99 21.97
CA ASN A 132 -11.72 6.33 22.25
C ASN A 132 -13.27 6.32 22.30
N GLY A 133 -13.83 6.74 23.43
CA GLY A 133 -15.29 6.77 23.63
C GLY A 133 -16.00 7.97 23.01
N SER A 134 -15.28 8.97 22.50
CA SER A 134 -15.84 10.22 21.97
C SER A 134 -15.58 10.46 20.49
N GLU A 135 -14.48 9.93 19.94
CA GLU A 135 -14.08 10.16 18.57
C GLU A 135 -13.98 8.83 17.79
N PRO A 136 -14.31 8.80 16.49
CA PRO A 136 -14.12 7.61 15.67
C PRO A 136 -12.65 7.34 15.44
N ALA A 137 -12.33 6.09 15.11
CA ALA A 137 -11.01 5.70 14.66
C ALA A 137 -11.10 5.22 13.19
N ARG A 138 -10.16 5.65 12.36
CA ARG A 138 -10.15 5.36 10.92
C ARG A 138 -8.84 4.72 10.51
N PHE A 139 -8.90 3.68 9.68
CA PHE A 139 -7.73 3.05 9.09
C PHE A 139 -7.93 2.77 7.60
N LEU A 140 -6.82 2.65 6.88
CA LEU A 140 -6.75 2.13 5.53
C LEU A 140 -6.13 0.74 5.58
N ALA A 141 -6.76 -0.22 4.93
CA ALA A 141 -6.21 -1.55 4.76
C ALA A 141 -5.89 -1.81 3.28
N VAL A 142 -4.72 -2.38 3.00
CA VAL A 142 -4.34 -2.88 1.68
C VAL A 142 -4.36 -4.40 1.71
N THR A 143 -5.04 -5.04 0.77
CA THR A 143 -5.30 -6.48 0.80
C THR A 143 -4.88 -7.17 -0.50
N SER A 144 -4.61 -8.48 -0.41
CA SER A 144 -4.43 -9.37 -1.56
C SER A 144 -5.75 -10.06 -2.00
N ALA A 145 -6.90 -9.53 -1.53
CA ALA A 145 -8.22 -10.08 -1.82
C ALA A 145 -8.50 -10.29 -3.32
N PRO A 146 -8.14 -9.35 -4.24
CA PRO A 146 -8.37 -9.55 -5.67
C PRO A 146 -7.74 -10.83 -6.20
N CYS A 147 -6.47 -11.08 -5.87
CA CYS A 147 -5.76 -12.29 -6.29
C CYS A 147 -6.41 -13.56 -5.71
N MET A 148 -6.68 -13.56 -4.41
CA MET A 148 -7.17 -14.76 -3.72
C MET A 148 -8.60 -15.10 -4.14
N ILE A 149 -9.49 -14.13 -4.21
CA ILE A 149 -10.89 -14.36 -4.58
C ILE A 149 -11.02 -14.75 -6.05
N ASN A 150 -10.25 -14.11 -6.95
CA ASN A 150 -10.23 -14.45 -8.38
C ASN A 150 -9.55 -15.80 -8.68
N LEU A 151 -8.67 -16.29 -7.80
CA LEU A 151 -8.04 -17.60 -7.95
C LEU A 151 -8.92 -18.75 -7.42
N ILE A 152 -9.53 -18.53 -6.25
CA ILE A 152 -10.27 -19.58 -5.53
C ILE A 152 -11.73 -19.69 -5.99
N HIS A 153 -12.36 -18.59 -6.37
CA HIS A 153 -13.77 -18.51 -6.79
C HIS A 153 -14.80 -19.04 -5.77
N ASN A 154 -14.43 -19.04 -4.49
CA ASN A 154 -15.29 -19.55 -3.41
C ASN A 154 -15.13 -18.67 -2.16
N THR A 155 -16.13 -17.84 -1.88
CA THR A 155 -16.12 -16.93 -0.73
C THR A 155 -16.22 -17.66 0.61
N ASP A 156 -16.86 -18.83 0.67
CA ASP A 156 -16.90 -19.64 1.89
C ASP A 156 -15.50 -20.11 2.27
N PHE A 157 -14.71 -20.60 1.31
CA PHE A 157 -13.32 -20.95 1.55
C PHE A 157 -12.49 -19.73 1.99
N ILE A 158 -12.74 -18.57 1.42
CA ILE A 158 -12.00 -17.33 1.77
C ILE A 158 -12.26 -16.92 3.23
N PHE A 159 -13.50 -16.97 3.72
CA PHE A 159 -13.88 -16.44 5.03
C PHE A 159 -14.08 -17.51 6.11
N ASN A 160 -14.25 -18.77 5.74
CA ASN A 160 -14.55 -19.86 6.68
C ASN A 160 -13.54 -21.02 6.60
N CYS A 161 -12.37 -20.83 5.98
CA CYS A 161 -11.34 -21.86 5.92
C CYS A 161 -10.92 -22.28 7.33
N PRO A 162 -10.98 -23.59 7.67
CA PRO A 162 -10.62 -24.05 9.00
C PRO A 162 -9.11 -24.21 9.21
N TYR A 163 -8.28 -24.03 8.18
CA TYR A 163 -6.85 -24.23 8.27
C TYR A 163 -6.18 -23.14 9.14
N VAL A 164 -5.27 -23.55 9.99
CA VAL A 164 -4.47 -22.67 10.84
C VAL A 164 -3.02 -22.68 10.37
N PHE A 165 -2.50 -21.51 10.05
CA PHE A 165 -1.09 -21.30 9.65
C PHE A 165 -0.21 -21.16 10.91
N SER A 166 -0.04 -22.25 11.66
CA SER A 166 0.72 -22.25 12.93
C SER A 166 2.22 -21.93 12.75
N ASP A 167 2.76 -22.10 11.54
CA ASP A 167 4.08 -21.71 11.15
C ASP A 167 4.25 -20.18 11.04
N ARG A 168 3.16 -19.45 10.76
CA ARG A 168 3.13 -17.97 10.74
C ARG A 168 2.76 -17.40 12.12
N TYR A 169 1.76 -17.99 12.78
CA TYR A 169 1.24 -17.52 14.06
C TYR A 169 0.70 -18.65 14.91
N HIS A 170 1.15 -18.75 16.16
CA HIS A 170 0.74 -19.75 17.15
C HIS A 170 0.55 -19.11 18.53
N SER A 171 -0.04 -17.91 18.56
CA SER A 171 -0.36 -17.13 19.77
C SER A 171 0.85 -16.81 20.66
N GLN A 172 2.06 -16.65 20.07
CA GLN A 172 3.23 -16.26 20.83
C GLN A 172 3.01 -14.86 21.45
N GLU A 173 3.47 -14.74 22.70
CA GLU A 173 3.17 -13.59 23.56
C GLU A 173 3.72 -12.28 23.02
N ASP A 174 4.90 -12.34 22.41
CA ASP A 174 5.65 -11.20 21.90
C ASP A 174 5.45 -10.96 20.39
N TYR A 175 4.47 -11.61 19.73
CA TYR A 175 4.31 -11.52 18.28
C TYR A 175 4.27 -10.08 17.75
N PHE A 176 3.52 -9.20 18.40
CA PHE A 176 3.42 -7.79 18.05
C PHE A 176 4.36 -6.89 18.87
N GLY A 177 5.00 -7.41 19.91
CA GLY A 177 5.90 -6.68 20.81
C GLY A 177 7.38 -6.92 20.56
N ASN A 178 7.76 -7.87 19.70
CA ASN A 178 9.16 -8.16 19.45
C ASN A 178 9.80 -7.06 18.58
N PRO A 179 11.12 -6.82 18.76
CA PRO A 179 11.82 -5.76 18.03
C PRO A 179 12.01 -6.05 16.53
N GLY A 180 11.60 -7.23 16.06
CA GLY A 180 11.84 -7.68 14.70
C GLY A 180 13.30 -7.92 14.36
N THR A 181 13.57 -8.19 13.09
CA THR A 181 14.93 -8.47 12.58
C THR A 181 15.27 -7.53 11.44
N TRP A 182 16.44 -6.89 11.53
CA TRP A 182 16.98 -6.06 10.46
C TRP A 182 17.88 -6.88 9.54
N TYR A 183 17.61 -6.79 8.25
CA TYR A 183 18.40 -7.42 7.19
C TYR A 183 19.14 -6.36 6.36
N SER A 184 20.16 -6.79 5.61
CA SER A 184 20.83 -5.94 4.63
C SER A 184 19.84 -5.35 3.62
N GLY A 185 20.17 -4.21 3.02
CA GLY A 185 19.29 -3.55 2.04
C GLY A 185 18.12 -2.77 2.66
N ARG A 186 18.27 -2.33 3.91
CA ARG A 186 17.28 -1.48 4.61
C ARG A 186 15.95 -2.19 4.88
N THR A 187 15.97 -3.49 5.10
CA THR A 187 14.75 -4.31 5.31
C THR A 187 14.58 -4.64 6.78
N TRP A 188 13.43 -4.31 7.33
CA TRP A 188 12.99 -4.65 8.69
C TRP A 188 11.83 -5.63 8.63
N ASN A 189 12.06 -6.84 9.12
CA ASN A 189 11.03 -7.86 9.30
C ASN A 189 10.45 -7.69 10.71
N THR A 190 9.17 -7.34 10.79
CA THR A 190 8.46 -7.08 12.02
C THR A 190 6.97 -7.37 11.83
N ASN A 191 6.20 -7.43 12.92
CA ASN A 191 4.76 -7.64 12.83
C ASN A 191 3.96 -6.38 13.21
N PHE A 192 4.65 -5.37 13.77
CA PHE A 192 4.04 -4.11 14.20
C PHE A 192 5.03 -2.96 14.08
N VAL A 193 4.57 -1.85 13.51
CA VAL A 193 5.28 -0.56 13.48
C VAL A 193 4.43 0.45 14.24
N ALA A 194 4.93 0.92 15.38
CA ALA A 194 4.17 1.80 16.25
C ALA A 194 3.82 3.15 15.61
N ASP A 195 4.76 3.70 14.82
CA ASP A 195 4.58 5.00 14.15
C ASP A 195 5.44 5.09 12.88
N VAL A 196 4.80 4.97 11.72
CA VAL A 196 5.47 5.11 10.41
C VAL A 196 5.86 6.56 10.11
N LYS A 197 5.23 7.54 10.77
CA LYS A 197 5.51 8.97 10.55
C LYS A 197 6.87 9.37 11.12
N ASN A 198 7.28 8.75 12.24
CA ASN A 198 8.51 9.07 12.97
C ASN A 198 9.60 7.99 12.91
N LEU A 199 9.35 6.86 12.22
CA LEU A 199 10.36 5.81 12.07
C LEU A 199 11.66 6.35 11.47
N LYS A 200 12.82 6.03 12.09
CA LYS A 200 14.14 6.40 11.57
C LYS A 200 14.41 5.64 10.26
N LEU A 201 14.70 6.37 9.20
CA LEU A 201 15.00 5.80 7.89
C LEU A 201 16.52 5.73 7.65
N LEU A 202 16.90 4.82 6.73
CA LEU A 202 18.28 4.61 6.32
C LEU A 202 18.52 5.24 4.95
N GLU A 203 19.71 5.78 4.72
CA GLU A 203 20.08 6.45 3.47
C GLU A 203 19.92 5.53 2.24
N TRP A 204 19.43 6.10 1.14
CA TRP A 204 19.27 5.43 -0.15
C TRP A 204 19.70 6.36 -1.30
N LYS A 205 21.03 6.34 -1.58
CA LYS A 205 21.66 7.25 -2.55
C LYS A 205 21.26 6.97 -3.99
N GLU A 206 21.10 5.70 -4.35
CA GLU A 206 20.90 5.23 -5.72
C GLU A 206 19.63 5.81 -6.35
N ARG A 207 18.61 6.07 -5.53
CA ARG A 207 17.33 6.66 -5.98
C ARG A 207 17.37 8.18 -6.18
N GLY A 208 18.42 8.85 -5.76
CA GLY A 208 18.59 10.31 -5.86
C GLY A 208 17.76 11.12 -4.86
N GLY A 209 17.76 12.44 -5.02
CA GLY A 209 16.98 13.38 -4.23
C GLY A 209 17.29 13.43 -2.73
N GLY A 210 18.46 12.94 -2.29
CA GLY A 210 18.78 12.81 -0.85
C GLY A 210 17.85 11.80 -0.15
N GLY A 211 17.49 10.72 -0.85
CA GLY A 211 16.52 9.73 -0.40
C GLY A 211 16.96 8.91 0.80
N SER A 212 16.00 8.57 1.64
CA SER A 212 16.12 7.56 2.68
C SER A 212 14.90 6.61 2.65
N GLN A 213 15.09 5.38 3.11
CA GLN A 213 14.05 4.36 3.03
C GLN A 213 14.23 3.30 4.13
N VAL A 214 13.11 2.68 4.52
CA VAL A 214 13.05 1.38 5.19
C VAL A 214 12.00 0.53 4.47
N ARG A 215 12.35 -0.70 4.13
CA ARG A 215 11.41 -1.72 3.65
C ARG A 215 10.86 -2.48 4.84
N LEU A 216 9.58 -2.80 4.80
CA LEU A 216 8.85 -3.46 5.86
C LEU A 216 8.30 -4.80 5.36
N GLU A 217 8.76 -5.88 5.97
CA GLU A 217 8.19 -7.20 5.83
C GLU A 217 7.31 -7.45 7.07
N LEU A 218 6.05 -7.78 6.89
CA LEU A 218 5.06 -7.88 7.96
C LEU A 218 4.38 -9.24 7.95
N SER A 219 4.33 -9.92 9.09
CA SER A 219 3.53 -11.14 9.35
C SER A 219 3.72 -12.25 8.34
N GLU A 220 4.94 -12.39 7.80
CA GLU A 220 5.27 -13.41 6.78
C GLU A 220 4.45 -13.27 5.49
N ASN A 221 3.98 -12.06 5.16
CA ASN A 221 3.16 -11.81 4.01
C ASN A 221 3.97 -11.63 2.71
N THR A 222 3.30 -11.85 1.58
CA THR A 222 3.73 -11.41 0.24
C THR A 222 3.48 -9.91 0.05
N LEU A 223 2.41 -9.38 0.67
CA LEU A 223 2.22 -7.94 0.79
C LEU A 223 3.30 -7.35 1.70
N CYS A 224 3.90 -6.27 1.25
CA CYS A 224 4.95 -5.59 1.99
C CYS A 224 4.78 -4.07 1.92
N GLY A 225 5.58 -3.35 2.70
CA GLY A 225 5.58 -1.90 2.67
C GLY A 225 6.97 -1.31 2.55
N HIS A 226 7.02 -0.02 2.28
CA HIS A 226 8.22 0.76 2.54
C HIS A 226 7.86 2.20 2.90
N ILE A 227 8.67 2.77 3.78
CA ILE A 227 8.60 4.18 4.09
C ILE A 227 9.77 4.85 3.39
N SER A 228 9.50 5.95 2.72
CA SER A 228 10.51 6.68 1.97
C SER A 228 10.40 8.16 2.27
N GLN A 229 11.56 8.83 2.31
CA GLN A 229 11.67 10.28 2.52
C GLN A 229 12.72 10.88 1.60
N PHE A 230 12.52 12.14 1.17
CA PHE A 230 13.50 12.89 0.40
C PHE A 230 13.40 14.39 0.67
N ALA A 231 14.47 15.11 0.33
CA ALA A 231 14.69 16.48 0.76
C ALA A 231 13.74 17.49 0.09
N VAL A 232 13.57 18.64 0.74
CA VAL A 232 12.94 19.83 0.17
C VAL A 232 13.66 20.25 -1.11
N GLY A 233 12.93 20.71 -2.12
CA GLY A 233 13.49 21.19 -3.38
C GLY A 233 14.26 20.11 -4.16
N SER A 234 13.84 18.85 -4.01
CA SER A 234 14.43 17.72 -4.72
C SER A 234 13.36 16.76 -5.24
N TYR A 235 13.77 15.86 -6.13
CA TYR A 235 12.93 14.78 -6.63
C TYR A 235 13.75 13.52 -6.88
N LYS A 236 13.07 12.37 -6.92
CA LYS A 236 13.68 11.07 -7.17
C LYS A 236 13.79 10.79 -8.66
N LYS A 237 14.71 9.91 -9.05
CA LYS A 237 14.82 9.40 -10.41
C LYS A 237 13.54 8.68 -10.82
N ALA A 238 13.11 8.88 -12.07
CA ALA A 238 11.99 8.16 -12.65
C ALA A 238 12.29 6.66 -12.71
N HIS A 239 11.28 5.84 -12.41
CA HIS A 239 11.42 4.40 -12.49
C HIS A 239 10.07 3.73 -12.69
N PHE A 240 10.07 2.45 -13.03
CA PHE A 240 8.88 1.62 -13.06
C PHE A 240 9.12 0.31 -12.31
N HIS A 241 8.05 -0.35 -11.90
CA HIS A 241 8.09 -1.69 -11.32
C HIS A 241 6.75 -2.40 -11.57
N GLY A 242 6.64 -3.65 -11.11
CA GLY A 242 5.43 -4.47 -11.18
C GLY A 242 4.24 -3.86 -10.44
N PRO A 243 3.30 -4.64 -9.93
CA PRO A 243 1.98 -4.16 -9.52
C PRO A 243 2.01 -2.87 -8.70
N GLY A 244 1.02 -2.00 -8.93
CA GLY A 244 0.94 -0.67 -8.34
C GLY A 244 0.97 -0.67 -6.82
N ALA A 245 1.73 0.27 -6.25
CA ALA A 245 1.79 0.48 -4.82
C ALA A 245 0.77 1.54 -4.39
N HIS A 246 0.08 1.31 -3.29
CA HIS A 246 -0.71 2.34 -2.61
C HIS A 246 0.25 3.29 -1.87
N VAL A 247 0.57 4.42 -2.49
CA VAL A 247 1.50 5.43 -1.96
C VAL A 247 0.72 6.48 -1.19
N ILE A 248 0.82 6.45 0.13
CA ILE A 248 0.14 7.34 1.08
C ILE A 248 1.12 8.43 1.49
N ILE A 249 0.79 9.69 1.25
CA ILE A 249 1.61 10.83 1.63
C ILE A 249 1.43 11.09 3.14
N LEU A 250 2.51 10.96 3.90
CA LEU A 250 2.52 11.15 5.36
C LEU A 250 2.91 12.57 5.77
N ALA A 251 3.78 13.21 4.97
CA ALA A 251 4.25 14.57 5.23
C ALA A 251 4.77 15.23 3.94
N GLY A 252 4.66 16.54 3.88
CA GLY A 252 5.14 17.39 2.77
C GLY A 252 4.14 17.49 1.63
N ASP A 253 4.37 18.47 0.76
CA ASP A 253 3.55 18.79 -0.41
C ASP A 253 4.39 18.66 -1.68
N GLY A 254 3.76 18.22 -2.75
CA GLY A 254 4.44 18.04 -4.02
C GLY A 254 3.54 17.45 -5.09
N TYR A 255 4.14 16.72 -6.01
CA TYR A 255 3.39 16.05 -7.07
C TYR A 255 4.10 14.80 -7.55
N SER A 256 3.36 13.94 -8.25
CA SER A 256 3.90 12.81 -8.99
C SER A 256 3.65 12.97 -10.47
N LEU A 257 4.60 12.50 -11.26
CA LEU A 257 4.44 12.31 -12.69
C LEU A 257 4.31 10.81 -12.97
N LEU A 258 3.31 10.45 -13.77
CA LEU A 258 3.02 9.07 -14.18
C LEU A 258 2.88 9.01 -15.69
N TRP A 259 3.54 8.07 -16.37
CA TRP A 259 3.41 7.89 -17.82
C TRP A 259 3.75 6.48 -18.29
N PRO A 260 3.00 5.91 -19.24
CA PRO A 260 3.44 4.74 -20.00
C PRO A 260 4.64 5.11 -20.88
N ARG A 261 5.47 4.13 -21.19
CA ARG A 261 6.60 4.34 -22.10
C ARG A 261 6.14 4.91 -23.44
N GLY A 262 6.69 6.08 -23.83
CA GLY A 262 6.38 6.75 -25.11
C GLY A 262 5.02 7.46 -25.15
N GLN A 263 4.38 7.68 -24.02
CA GLN A 263 3.10 8.41 -23.94
C GLN A 263 3.21 9.69 -23.10
N GLU A 264 2.12 10.46 -23.07
CA GLU A 264 2.03 11.71 -22.34
C GLU A 264 2.19 11.54 -20.83
N ILE A 265 2.88 12.51 -20.22
CA ILE A 265 3.11 12.58 -18.77
C ILE A 265 1.85 13.13 -18.09
N LYS A 266 1.31 12.40 -17.14
CA LYS A 266 0.20 12.83 -16.28
C LYS A 266 0.75 13.33 -14.94
N ARG A 267 0.25 14.49 -14.46
CA ARG A 267 0.63 15.07 -13.17
C ARG A 267 -0.49 14.95 -12.15
N PHE A 268 -0.11 14.58 -10.93
CA PHE A 268 -1.00 14.50 -9.76
C PHE A 268 -0.35 15.27 -8.62
N ASP A 269 -0.94 16.40 -8.25
CA ASP A 269 -0.53 17.18 -7.08
C ASP A 269 -1.06 16.49 -5.81
N TRP A 270 -0.28 16.49 -4.75
CA TRP A 270 -0.64 15.82 -3.50
C TRP A 270 -0.13 16.56 -2.26
N HIS A 271 -0.75 16.25 -1.13
CA HIS A 271 -0.48 16.74 0.22
C HIS A 271 -0.59 15.60 1.23
N PRO A 272 -0.29 15.80 2.55
CA PRO A 272 -0.50 14.79 3.57
C PRO A 272 -1.94 14.25 3.56
N GLY A 273 -2.10 12.93 3.53
CA GLY A 273 -3.39 12.25 3.39
C GLY A 273 -3.75 11.85 1.96
N SER A 274 -3.04 12.36 0.93
CA SER A 274 -3.26 11.90 -0.45
C SER A 274 -2.77 10.48 -0.65
N LEU A 275 -3.48 9.73 -1.49
CA LEU A 275 -3.14 8.37 -1.91
C LEU A 275 -3.03 8.31 -3.43
N ILE A 276 -1.89 7.84 -3.95
CA ILE A 276 -1.68 7.65 -5.38
C ILE A 276 -1.20 6.23 -5.66
N VAL A 277 -1.68 5.65 -6.76
CA VAL A 277 -1.28 4.31 -7.21
C VAL A 277 -0.68 4.39 -8.61
N PRO A 278 0.66 4.44 -8.74
CA PRO A 278 1.31 4.35 -10.04
C PRO A 278 1.02 2.99 -10.67
N PRO A 279 0.52 2.92 -11.93
CA PRO A 279 0.26 1.66 -12.59
C PRO A 279 1.51 0.81 -12.78
N GLY A 280 1.35 -0.51 -12.71
CA GLY A 280 2.42 -1.46 -13.01
C GLY A 280 2.99 -1.22 -14.42
N GLY A 281 4.32 -1.17 -14.53
CA GLY A 281 5.02 -0.92 -15.79
C GLY A 281 5.04 0.53 -16.28
N TRP A 282 4.32 1.44 -15.65
CA TRP A 282 4.42 2.87 -15.96
C TRP A 282 5.60 3.49 -15.24
N PHE A 283 6.31 4.40 -15.92
CA PHE A 283 7.24 5.28 -15.25
C PHE A 283 6.51 6.18 -14.27
N HIS A 284 7.10 6.35 -13.11
CA HIS A 284 6.63 7.29 -12.12
C HIS A 284 7.80 7.97 -11.41
N GLN A 285 7.53 9.18 -10.94
CA GLN A 285 8.51 10.05 -10.32
C GLN A 285 7.82 10.95 -9.29
N HIS A 286 8.47 11.18 -8.14
CA HIS A 286 7.90 11.95 -7.04
C HIS A 286 8.75 13.18 -6.76
N PHE A 287 8.10 14.34 -6.61
CA PHE A 287 8.69 15.67 -6.55
C PHE A 287 8.31 16.38 -5.26
N ASN A 288 9.29 16.85 -4.51
CA ASN A 288 9.05 17.68 -3.33
C ASN A 288 9.19 19.16 -3.70
N SER A 289 8.10 19.81 -3.97
CA SER A 289 8.01 21.26 -4.17
C SER A 289 7.47 22.01 -2.94
N GLY A 290 7.28 21.32 -1.82
CA GLY A 290 6.84 21.89 -0.55
C GLY A 290 7.97 22.36 0.35
N ALA A 291 7.63 22.91 1.52
CA ALA A 291 8.57 23.53 2.46
C ALA A 291 9.19 22.56 3.48
N VAL A 292 8.73 21.31 3.52
CA VAL A 292 9.24 20.28 4.45
C VAL A 292 9.62 19.00 3.68
N PRO A 293 10.47 18.13 4.24
CA PRO A 293 10.79 16.85 3.61
C PRO A 293 9.52 16.05 3.35
N VAL A 294 9.39 15.48 2.15
CA VAL A 294 8.29 14.57 1.81
C VAL A 294 8.58 13.21 2.40
N ARG A 295 7.58 12.66 3.10
CA ARG A 295 7.56 11.28 3.59
C ARG A 295 6.31 10.58 3.08
N TYR A 296 6.46 9.34 2.60
CA TYR A 296 5.33 8.51 2.20
C TYR A 296 5.49 7.06 2.66
N LEU A 297 4.35 6.40 2.88
CA LEU A 297 4.21 4.96 3.06
C LEU A 297 3.69 4.36 1.76
N ALA A 298 4.36 3.36 1.23
CA ALA A 298 3.89 2.61 0.07
C ALA A 298 3.62 1.16 0.48
N LEU A 299 2.40 0.69 0.25
CA LEU A 299 1.96 -0.68 0.51
C LEU A 299 1.69 -1.37 -0.81
N ARG A 300 2.24 -2.57 -1.02
CA ARG A 300 2.21 -3.23 -2.31
C ARG A 300 2.41 -4.74 -2.23
N TRP A 301 2.12 -5.41 -3.32
CA TRP A 301 2.56 -6.77 -3.58
C TRP A 301 4.08 -6.81 -3.82
N GLY A 302 4.77 -7.85 -3.34
CA GLY A 302 6.18 -8.08 -3.64
C GLY A 302 7.14 -7.96 -2.47
N SER A 303 7.08 -8.93 -1.54
CA SER A 303 8.04 -9.13 -0.45
C SER A 303 9.46 -9.42 -0.94
N GLN A 304 10.46 -9.04 -0.14
CA GLN A 304 11.86 -9.46 -0.37
C GLN A 304 12.07 -10.91 0.03
N LYS A 305 11.29 -11.40 0.97
CA LYS A 305 11.36 -12.77 1.49
C LYS A 305 10.65 -13.76 0.57
N TYR A 306 9.45 -13.39 0.13
CA TYR A 306 8.63 -14.19 -0.78
C TYR A 306 8.63 -13.54 -2.15
N HIS A 307 9.30 -14.20 -3.08
CA HIS A 307 9.56 -13.66 -4.40
C HIS A 307 8.29 -13.47 -5.22
N GLU A 308 8.22 -12.34 -5.89
CA GLU A 308 7.11 -11.96 -6.76
C GLU A 308 6.81 -13.03 -7.83
N MET A 309 5.53 -13.36 -7.99
CA MET A 309 5.07 -14.10 -9.16
C MET A 309 5.04 -13.23 -10.43
N TRP A 310 5.12 -11.90 -10.27
CA TRP A 310 4.91 -10.90 -11.33
C TRP A 310 6.08 -9.91 -11.36
N GLY A 311 7.24 -10.29 -11.77
CA GLY A 311 8.37 -9.39 -11.63
C GLY A 311 9.23 -9.22 -12.88
N GLU A 312 8.84 -8.36 -13.82
CA GLU A 312 9.86 -7.70 -14.64
C GLU A 312 10.63 -6.70 -13.77
N GLY A 313 11.97 -6.85 -13.71
CA GLY A 313 12.86 -5.85 -13.13
C GLY A 313 13.31 -6.06 -11.70
N ARG A 314 13.12 -7.24 -11.13
CA ARG A 314 13.68 -7.59 -9.83
C ARG A 314 15.21 -7.50 -9.83
N GLY A 315 15.76 -6.85 -8.79
CA GLY A 315 17.19 -6.56 -8.69
C GLY A 315 17.69 -5.47 -9.65
N LYS A 316 16.78 -4.88 -10.45
CA LYS A 316 17.08 -3.85 -11.44
C LYS A 316 16.43 -2.49 -11.14
N ALA A 317 15.80 -2.36 -9.98
CA ALA A 317 15.06 -1.16 -9.59
C ALA A 317 15.91 0.12 -9.53
N ASP A 318 17.22 -0.02 -9.29
CA ASP A 318 18.19 1.07 -9.24
C ASP A 318 19.21 1.01 -10.42
N VAL A 319 18.86 0.27 -11.47
CA VAL A 319 19.68 0.09 -12.68
C VAL A 319 19.07 0.89 -13.83
N ASP A 320 19.93 1.57 -14.58
CA ASP A 320 19.55 2.36 -15.75
C ASP A 320 18.80 1.52 -16.80
N VAL A 321 17.75 2.08 -17.38
CA VAL A 321 16.98 1.48 -18.48
C VAL A 321 17.87 1.13 -19.70
N LYS A 322 18.94 1.88 -19.94
CA LYS A 322 19.94 1.62 -20.99
C LYS A 322 20.72 0.33 -20.74
N LEU A 323 20.82 -0.07 -19.48
CA LEU A 323 21.48 -1.32 -19.04
C LEU A 323 20.49 -2.45 -18.80
N GLY A 324 19.24 -2.29 -19.26
CA GLY A 324 18.17 -3.25 -19.06
C GLY A 324 17.53 -3.20 -17.66
N GLY A 325 17.68 -2.07 -16.97
CA GLY A 325 17.04 -1.78 -15.68
C GLY A 325 15.72 -1.05 -15.81
N ASN A 326 15.28 -0.46 -14.70
CA ASN A 326 13.96 0.15 -14.56
C ASN A 326 14.02 1.64 -14.20
N GLN A 327 15.21 2.25 -14.18
CA GLN A 327 15.41 3.64 -13.73
C GLN A 327 15.89 4.52 -14.89
N ILE A 328 15.41 5.75 -14.97
CA ILE A 328 15.92 6.79 -15.86
C ILE A 328 16.90 7.63 -15.05
N GLU A 329 18.14 7.75 -15.52
CA GLU A 329 19.14 8.63 -14.90
C GLU A 329 18.82 10.10 -15.17
N TYR A 330 19.25 11.01 -14.31
CA TYR A 330 18.94 12.43 -14.43
C TYR A 330 19.44 13.06 -15.74
N GLU A 331 20.55 12.59 -16.28
CA GLU A 331 21.08 13.04 -17.58
C GLU A 331 20.21 12.65 -18.77
N ASP A 332 19.39 11.61 -18.62
CA ASP A 332 18.51 11.06 -19.66
C ASP A 332 17.05 11.47 -19.50
N GLU A 333 16.77 12.26 -18.49
CA GLU A 333 15.43 12.74 -18.17
C GLU A 333 14.94 13.72 -19.24
N ASP A 334 13.66 13.62 -19.63
CA ASP A 334 13.04 14.61 -20.52
C ASP A 334 13.17 16.02 -19.93
N PRO A 335 13.71 17.00 -20.68
CA PRO A 335 13.86 18.37 -20.20
C PRO A 335 12.57 19.00 -19.66
N VAL A 336 11.40 18.56 -20.11
CA VAL A 336 10.10 19.02 -19.62
C VAL A 336 9.94 18.76 -18.11
N VAL A 337 10.48 17.66 -17.61
CA VAL A 337 10.41 17.29 -16.19
C VAL A 337 11.13 18.33 -15.32
N ARG A 338 12.34 18.72 -15.73
CA ARG A 338 13.12 19.79 -15.06
C ARG A 338 12.38 21.12 -15.08
N THR A 339 11.85 21.50 -16.23
CA THR A 339 11.08 22.73 -16.39
C THR A 339 9.85 22.74 -15.47
N MET A 340 9.10 21.64 -15.41
CA MET A 340 7.95 21.52 -14.50
C MET A 340 8.37 21.68 -13.03
N PHE A 341 9.50 21.09 -12.65
CA PHE A 341 9.98 21.18 -11.26
C PHE A 341 10.47 22.59 -10.91
N GLU A 342 11.22 23.25 -11.78
CA GLU A 342 11.65 24.64 -11.61
C GLU A 342 10.45 25.58 -11.42
N GLN A 343 9.43 25.43 -12.25
CA GLN A 343 8.18 26.19 -12.14
C GLN A 343 7.45 25.91 -10.82
N ALA A 344 7.39 24.64 -10.38
CA ALA A 344 6.75 24.28 -9.13
C ALA A 344 7.48 24.86 -7.93
N CYS A 345 8.82 24.79 -7.88
CA CYS A 345 9.64 25.41 -6.84
C CYS A 345 9.47 26.92 -6.80
N ALA A 346 9.50 27.59 -7.99
CA ALA A 346 9.31 29.04 -8.07
C ALA A 346 7.92 29.47 -7.56
N LYS A 347 6.87 28.74 -7.93
CA LYS A 347 5.49 28.98 -7.46
C LYS A 347 5.38 28.83 -5.94
N ALA A 348 6.03 27.80 -5.38
CA ALA A 348 6.02 27.51 -3.95
C ALA A 348 7.04 28.35 -3.15
N ARG A 349 7.91 29.11 -3.81
CA ARG A 349 9.02 29.88 -3.22
C ARG A 349 9.99 28.98 -2.44
N VAL A 350 10.31 27.84 -3.02
CA VAL A 350 11.25 26.84 -2.48
C VAL A 350 12.48 26.80 -3.39
N ASP A 351 13.67 26.71 -2.81
CA ASP A 351 14.92 26.59 -3.56
C ASP A 351 14.97 25.23 -4.30
N ASN A 352 15.26 25.26 -5.59
CA ASN A 352 15.56 24.06 -6.35
C ASN A 352 16.96 23.56 -6.01
N LEU A 353 17.07 22.43 -5.32
CA LEU A 353 18.33 21.86 -4.87
C LEU A 353 18.87 20.75 -5.78
N MET A 354 18.25 20.52 -6.94
CA MET A 354 18.60 19.41 -7.83
C MET A 354 20.00 19.49 -8.42
N ALA A 355 20.58 20.70 -8.55
CA ALA A 355 21.97 20.85 -8.97
C ALA A 355 22.97 20.03 -8.11
N ARG A 356 22.63 19.72 -6.85
CA ARG A 356 23.43 18.86 -5.95
C ARG A 356 23.41 17.38 -6.34
N TYR A 357 22.45 16.95 -7.15
CA TYR A 357 22.19 15.53 -7.48
C TYR A 357 22.44 15.20 -8.95
N TYR A 358 22.54 16.21 -9.84
CA TYR A 358 22.79 15.99 -11.27
C TYR A 358 24.22 15.55 -11.59
N LEU A 359 25.18 15.86 -10.72
CA LEU A 359 26.62 15.71 -10.97
C LEU A 359 27.23 14.51 -10.22
N LYS A 360 26.46 13.47 -9.92
CA LYS A 360 26.99 12.33 -9.16
C LYS A 360 26.95 11.04 -9.92
#